data_80ad8c672b83cddb6eb3f267c2377b17
#
_entry.id   80ad8c672b83cddb6eb3f267c2377b17
#
_cell.length_a   1.000
_cell.length_b   1.000
_cell.length_c   1.000
_cell.angle_alpha   90.00
_cell.angle_beta   90.00
_cell.angle_gamma   90.00
#
_symmetry.space_group_name_H-M   'P 1'
#
loop_
_entity.id
_entity.type
_entity.pdbx_description
1 polymer ?
#
loop_
_entity_poly.entity_id
_entity_poly.type
_entity_poly.pdbx_seq_one_letter_code
_entity_poly.pdbx_strand_id
1 'polypeptide(L)'
;VTSLPSSSSRHLARQRRIQQAKRRRAMTLAFLLLMVMGGLSLRSLPRPSLRQIQKTVWVSHPEPLAMTGGDPYIRALMRTISAAESNINKPYNVLYGGQLISQLNRHPNICVEIVAGPNQGRCTTAAGRYQFLTSTWQEKARQYHPKSSSWFGAWGDYSFDAESQDLVVYHWLKDSSAWSLDIPTALRDGRLDEVLRRLSGTWTSLGYGIESNSMTARLPRIYDSLLKEELDLSSSGQLP
;
A
#
# COMPACT_ATOMS: atom_id res chain seq x y z
N VAL A 1 -47.73 41.64 -47.18
CA VAL A 1 -48.21 40.39 -47.81
C VAL A 1 -47.30 39.30 -47.28
N THR A 2 -47.74 38.59 -46.24
CA THR A 2 -47.03 37.46 -45.64
C THR A 2 -47.51 36.18 -46.36
N SER A 3 -46.61 35.59 -47.14
CA SER A 3 -46.90 34.34 -47.86
C SER A 3 -46.92 33.16 -46.88
N LEU A 4 -48.02 32.41 -46.86
CA LEU A 4 -48.18 31.16 -46.12
C LEU A 4 -47.30 30.04 -46.73
N PRO A 5 -46.61 29.25 -45.91
CA PRO A 5 -45.77 28.17 -46.40
C PRO A 5 -46.59 27.08 -47.09
N SER A 6 -46.09 26.55 -48.18
CA SER A 6 -46.77 25.55 -49.03
C SER A 6 -47.02 24.23 -48.26
N SER A 7 -48.06 23.50 -48.66
CA SER A 7 -48.47 22.23 -48.04
C SER A 7 -47.34 21.18 -48.01
N SER A 8 -46.44 21.22 -49.01
CA SER A 8 -45.27 20.33 -49.13
C SER A 8 -44.23 20.56 -48.05
N SER A 9 -43.99 21.83 -47.65
CA SER A 9 -43.01 22.12 -46.56
C SER A 9 -43.49 21.67 -45.20
N ARG A 10 -44.78 21.68 -44.96
CA ARG A 10 -45.36 21.17 -43.69
C ARG A 10 -45.30 19.65 -43.59
N HIS A 11 -45.45 18.93 -44.70
CA HIS A 11 -45.33 17.47 -44.73
C HIS A 11 -43.90 17.01 -44.43
N LEU A 12 -42.89 17.64 -45.00
CA LEU A 12 -41.50 17.36 -44.75
C LEU A 12 -41.05 17.67 -43.32
N ALA A 13 -41.56 18.76 -42.75
CA ALA A 13 -41.28 19.11 -41.34
C ALA A 13 -41.94 18.08 -40.38
N ARG A 14 -43.11 17.58 -40.67
CA ARG A 14 -43.79 16.53 -39.88
C ARG A 14 -43.02 15.19 -39.93
N GLN A 15 -42.56 14.79 -41.12
CA GLN A 15 -41.77 13.57 -41.28
C GLN A 15 -40.43 13.65 -40.52
N ARG A 16 -39.71 14.79 -40.56
CA ARG A 16 -38.48 15.00 -39.78
C ARG A 16 -38.71 14.91 -38.28
N ARG A 17 -39.82 15.48 -37.77
CA ARG A 17 -40.17 15.36 -36.33
C ARG A 17 -40.46 13.92 -35.91
N ILE A 18 -41.17 13.14 -36.76
CA ILE A 18 -41.44 11.72 -36.47
C ILE A 18 -40.14 10.91 -36.50
N GLN A 19 -39.24 11.15 -37.43
CA GLN A 19 -37.93 10.46 -37.45
C GLN A 19 -37.03 10.85 -36.26
N GLN A 20 -37.02 12.11 -35.89
CA GLN A 20 -36.29 12.56 -34.70
C GLN A 20 -36.85 11.93 -33.40
N ALA A 21 -38.16 11.83 -33.28
CA ALA A 21 -38.80 11.18 -32.12
C ALA A 21 -38.49 9.68 -32.08
N LYS A 22 -38.48 8.98 -33.21
CA LYS A 22 -38.08 7.57 -33.30
C LYS A 22 -36.61 7.36 -32.91
N ARG A 23 -35.69 8.23 -33.39
CA ARG A 23 -34.27 8.17 -33.02
C ARG A 23 -34.06 8.43 -31.53
N ARG A 24 -34.75 9.41 -30.93
CA ARG A 24 -34.65 9.67 -29.48
C ARG A 24 -35.15 8.48 -28.66
N ARG A 25 -36.29 7.85 -29.02
CA ARG A 25 -36.81 6.65 -28.37
C ARG A 25 -35.85 5.46 -28.49
N ALA A 26 -35.23 5.26 -29.67
CA ALA A 26 -34.23 4.20 -29.88
C ALA A 26 -32.97 4.42 -29.00
N MET A 27 -32.49 5.69 -28.94
CA MET A 27 -31.34 6.01 -28.07
C MET A 27 -31.64 5.84 -26.58
N THR A 28 -32.86 6.21 -26.12
CA THR A 28 -33.27 6.03 -24.73
C THR A 28 -33.37 4.55 -24.36
N LEU A 29 -33.93 3.72 -25.27
CA LEU A 29 -34.02 2.27 -25.07
C LEU A 29 -32.64 1.61 -25.06
N ALA A 30 -31.71 2.03 -25.93
CA ALA A 30 -30.34 1.52 -25.96
C ALA A 30 -29.57 1.90 -24.65
N PHE A 31 -29.79 3.12 -24.14
CA PHE A 31 -29.17 3.57 -22.90
C PHE A 31 -29.71 2.81 -21.68
N LEU A 32 -31.03 2.55 -21.64
CA LEU A 32 -31.67 1.72 -20.61
C LEU A 32 -31.18 0.27 -20.65
N LEU A 33 -31.00 -0.31 -21.84
CA LEU A 33 -30.46 -1.66 -22.00
C LEU A 33 -28.99 -1.73 -21.54
N LEU A 34 -28.15 -0.74 -21.84
CA LEU A 34 -26.79 -0.64 -21.37
C LEU A 34 -26.71 -0.50 -19.84
N MET A 35 -27.61 0.28 -19.24
CA MET A 35 -27.68 0.42 -17.78
C MET A 35 -28.14 -0.88 -17.11
N VAL A 36 -29.06 -1.63 -17.68
CA VAL A 36 -29.51 -2.93 -17.16
C VAL A 36 -28.40 -3.98 -17.28
N MET A 37 -27.70 -4.03 -18.44
CA MET A 37 -26.56 -4.93 -18.65
C MET A 37 -25.35 -4.56 -17.75
N GLY A 38 -25.06 -3.27 -17.57
CA GLY A 38 -24.06 -2.78 -16.65
C GLY A 38 -24.39 -3.09 -15.17
N GLY A 39 -25.67 -2.95 -14.79
CA GLY A 39 -26.15 -3.28 -13.45
C GLY A 39 -26.10 -4.77 -13.12
N LEU A 40 -26.31 -5.65 -14.11
CA LEU A 40 -26.17 -7.10 -13.94
C LEU A 40 -24.70 -7.52 -13.84
N SER A 41 -23.79 -6.87 -14.58
CA SER A 41 -22.35 -7.17 -14.52
C SER A 41 -21.69 -6.73 -13.19
N LEU A 42 -22.23 -5.68 -12.55
CA LEU A 42 -21.74 -5.23 -11.22
C LEU A 42 -22.18 -6.16 -10.07
N ARG A 43 -23.18 -7.01 -10.27
CA ARG A 43 -23.62 -7.99 -9.27
C ARG A 43 -22.76 -9.24 -9.20
N SER A 44 -21.90 -9.49 -10.18
CA SER A 44 -21.05 -10.66 -10.26
C SER A 44 -19.59 -10.40 -9.85
N LEU A 45 -19.23 -9.22 -9.34
CA LEU A 45 -17.93 -9.03 -8.70
C LEU A 45 -17.91 -9.88 -7.43
N PRO A 46 -16.98 -10.85 -7.31
CA PRO A 46 -16.86 -11.63 -6.09
C PRO A 46 -16.56 -10.66 -4.96
N ARG A 47 -17.50 -10.51 -4.02
CA ARG A 47 -17.23 -9.85 -2.74
C ARG A 47 -16.09 -10.65 -2.11
N PRO A 48 -14.97 -10.01 -1.70
CA PRO A 48 -13.94 -10.75 -0.98
C PRO A 48 -14.62 -11.43 0.21
N SER A 49 -14.54 -12.76 0.25
CA SER A 49 -15.15 -13.52 1.31
C SER A 49 -14.43 -13.16 2.61
N LEU A 50 -15.14 -12.55 3.55
CA LEU A 50 -14.67 -12.20 4.91
C LEU A 50 -14.26 -13.44 5.74
N ARG A 51 -14.19 -14.62 5.15
CA ARG A 51 -14.01 -15.90 5.85
C ARG A 51 -12.58 -16.32 6.17
N GLN A 52 -11.57 -15.47 5.91
CA GLN A 52 -10.19 -15.80 6.32
C GLN A 52 -9.55 -14.67 7.15
N ILE A 53 -10.24 -14.25 8.20
CA ILE A 53 -9.58 -13.48 9.27
C ILE A 53 -8.81 -14.48 10.11
N GLN A 54 -7.55 -14.71 9.78
CA GLN A 54 -6.64 -15.44 10.66
C GLN A 54 -6.26 -14.49 11.81
N LYS A 55 -6.36 -15.00 13.04
CA LYS A 55 -5.90 -14.24 14.22
C LYS A 55 -4.39 -14.10 14.16
N THR A 56 -3.90 -12.89 14.38
CA THR A 56 -2.48 -12.62 14.55
C THR A 56 -1.99 -13.16 15.89
N VAL A 57 -0.79 -13.69 15.91
CA VAL A 57 -0.09 -14.12 17.11
C VAL A 57 1.15 -13.25 17.25
N TRP A 58 1.32 -12.60 18.42
CA TRP A 58 2.52 -11.84 18.73
C TRP A 58 3.72 -12.78 18.80
N VAL A 59 4.84 -12.36 18.20
CA VAL A 59 6.08 -13.13 18.21
C VAL A 59 7.11 -12.47 19.12
N SER A 60 7.96 -13.29 19.73
CA SER A 60 9.02 -12.78 20.60
C SER A 60 10.19 -12.18 19.85
N HIS A 61 10.33 -12.52 18.58
CA HIS A 61 11.44 -12.14 17.72
C HIS A 61 10.92 -11.88 16.29
N PRO A 62 11.24 -10.74 15.65
CA PRO A 62 10.82 -10.46 14.29
C PRO A 62 11.33 -11.49 13.29
N GLU A 63 10.45 -11.97 12.42
CA GLU A 63 10.81 -12.95 11.40
C GLU A 63 11.94 -12.44 10.47
N PRO A 64 12.74 -13.34 9.88
CA PRO A 64 13.68 -13.00 8.81
C PRO A 64 13.02 -12.22 7.67
N LEU A 65 13.83 -11.50 6.90
CA LEU A 65 13.36 -10.79 5.70
C LEU A 65 13.10 -11.77 4.56
N ALA A 66 12.11 -11.44 3.72
CA ALA A 66 11.82 -12.19 2.52
C ALA A 66 12.78 -11.88 1.36
N MET A 67 13.42 -10.70 1.39
CA MET A 67 14.45 -10.35 0.40
C MET A 67 15.73 -11.15 0.62
N THR A 68 16.45 -11.42 -0.47
CA THR A 68 17.76 -12.08 -0.45
C THR A 68 18.91 -11.07 -0.46
N GLY A 69 20.03 -11.43 0.17
CA GLY A 69 21.22 -10.59 0.21
C GLY A 69 21.04 -9.26 0.93
N GLY A 70 21.95 -8.34 0.68
CA GLY A 70 21.91 -6.98 1.22
C GLY A 70 22.85 -6.74 2.42
N ASP A 71 22.91 -5.50 2.86
CA ASP A 71 23.75 -5.04 3.97
C ASP A 71 23.15 -5.51 5.32
N PRO A 72 23.88 -6.26 6.16
CA PRO A 72 23.39 -6.80 7.41
C PRO A 72 22.93 -5.72 8.42
N TYR A 73 23.55 -4.54 8.42
CA TYR A 73 23.16 -3.42 9.28
C TYR A 73 21.78 -2.87 8.90
N ILE A 74 21.54 -2.71 7.59
CA ILE A 74 20.23 -2.28 7.08
C ILE A 74 19.18 -3.36 7.31
N ARG A 75 19.50 -4.64 7.09
CA ARG A 75 18.59 -5.75 7.34
C ARG A 75 18.16 -5.81 8.81
N ALA A 76 19.10 -5.66 9.75
CA ALA A 76 18.81 -5.57 11.18
C ALA A 76 17.90 -4.38 11.51
N LEU A 77 18.15 -3.21 10.90
CA LEU A 77 17.29 -2.03 11.06
C LEU A 77 15.88 -2.28 10.55
N MET A 78 15.71 -2.88 9.39
CA MET A 78 14.41 -3.24 8.82
C MET A 78 13.62 -4.16 9.74
N ARG A 79 14.25 -5.17 10.31
CA ARG A 79 13.63 -6.07 11.30
C ARG A 79 13.30 -5.33 12.60
N THR A 80 14.11 -4.35 13.00
CA THR A 80 13.85 -3.48 14.17
C THR A 80 12.62 -2.59 13.93
N ILE A 81 12.47 -2.01 12.75
CA ILE A 81 11.26 -1.28 12.35
C ILE A 81 10.05 -2.21 12.42
N SER A 82 10.16 -3.43 11.87
CA SER A 82 9.10 -4.44 11.94
C SER A 82 8.69 -4.77 13.38
N ALA A 83 9.65 -4.82 14.31
CA ALA A 83 9.38 -5.06 15.75
C ALA A 83 8.46 -3.99 16.36
N ALA A 84 8.57 -2.74 15.89
CA ALA A 84 7.75 -1.63 16.35
C ALA A 84 6.38 -1.55 15.61
N GLU A 85 6.33 -1.95 14.33
CA GLU A 85 5.16 -1.78 13.47
C GLU A 85 4.26 -3.03 13.38
N SER A 86 4.86 -4.22 13.28
CA SER A 86 4.12 -5.44 12.94
C SER A 86 4.74 -6.69 13.59
N ASN A 87 4.99 -6.67 14.91
CA ASN A 87 5.62 -7.77 15.62
C ASN A 87 4.67 -8.97 15.83
N ILE A 88 4.26 -9.57 14.73
CA ILE A 88 3.32 -10.70 14.69
C ILE A 88 3.80 -11.74 13.69
N ASN A 89 3.20 -12.93 13.75
CA ASN A 89 3.35 -13.91 12.66
C ASN A 89 2.72 -13.37 11.36
N LYS A 90 3.34 -13.63 10.23
CA LYS A 90 2.95 -13.14 8.90
C LYS A 90 2.88 -11.59 8.81
N PRO A 91 3.97 -10.88 9.16
CA PRO A 91 3.97 -9.42 9.23
C PRO A 91 3.65 -8.75 7.87
N TYR A 92 4.00 -9.39 6.75
CA TYR A 92 3.72 -8.84 5.41
C TYR A 92 2.23 -8.78 5.06
N ASN A 93 1.41 -9.59 5.73
CA ASN A 93 0.00 -9.74 5.43
C ASN A 93 -0.92 -8.95 6.37
N VAL A 94 -0.38 -8.17 7.31
CA VAL A 94 -1.17 -7.53 8.36
C VAL A 94 -1.69 -6.15 7.93
N LEU A 95 -2.95 -5.86 8.27
CA LEU A 95 -3.51 -4.52 8.29
C LEU A 95 -3.35 -3.89 9.66
N TYR A 96 -3.48 -2.57 9.75
CA TYR A 96 -3.66 -1.90 11.04
C TYR A 96 -4.71 -2.63 11.88
N GLY A 97 -4.44 -2.78 13.18
CA GLY A 97 -5.36 -3.51 14.08
C GLY A 97 -5.24 -5.04 14.03
N GLY A 98 -4.29 -5.60 13.26
CA GLY A 98 -3.92 -7.02 13.34
C GLY A 98 -4.70 -7.96 12.44
N GLN A 99 -5.56 -7.46 11.55
CA GLN A 99 -6.27 -8.27 10.56
C GLN A 99 -5.31 -8.77 9.47
N LEU A 100 -5.41 -10.05 9.08
CA LEU A 100 -4.59 -10.62 8.01
C LEU A 100 -5.33 -10.66 6.69
N ILE A 101 -4.60 -10.39 5.60
CA ILE A 101 -5.05 -10.52 4.22
C ILE A 101 -4.22 -11.56 3.47
N SER A 102 -4.78 -12.16 2.44
CA SER A 102 -4.11 -13.19 1.63
C SER A 102 -3.56 -12.67 0.30
N GLN A 103 -4.08 -11.55 -0.21
CA GLN A 103 -3.71 -11.02 -1.51
C GLN A 103 -2.74 -9.85 -1.36
N LEU A 104 -1.55 -10.00 -1.92
CA LEU A 104 -0.47 -9.03 -1.90
C LEU A 104 0.00 -8.63 -3.32
N ASN A 105 -0.81 -8.88 -4.35
CA ASN A 105 -0.51 -8.46 -5.72
C ASN A 105 -0.46 -6.93 -5.87
N ARG A 106 -1.01 -6.20 -4.92
CA ARG A 106 -0.95 -4.75 -4.77
C ARG A 106 -1.24 -4.36 -3.33
N HIS A 107 -0.93 -3.12 -2.96
CA HIS A 107 -1.31 -2.58 -1.64
C HIS A 107 -2.83 -2.68 -1.43
N PRO A 108 -3.31 -3.22 -0.30
CA PRO A 108 -4.73 -3.55 -0.10
C PRO A 108 -5.67 -2.36 -0.14
N ASN A 109 -5.19 -1.17 0.22
CA ASN A 109 -5.98 0.07 0.27
C ASN A 109 -7.30 -0.08 1.06
N ILE A 110 -7.24 -0.83 2.16
CA ILE A 110 -8.39 -1.05 3.04
C ILE A 110 -8.35 -0.02 4.17
N CYS A 111 -9.41 0.78 4.29
CA CYS A 111 -9.58 1.72 5.37
C CYS A 111 -9.98 0.99 6.66
N VAL A 112 -9.13 1.04 7.67
CA VAL A 112 -9.38 0.47 9.00
C VAL A 112 -9.52 1.62 10.00
N GLU A 113 -10.57 1.60 10.83
CA GLU A 113 -10.82 2.64 11.82
C GLU A 113 -9.74 2.63 12.92
N ILE A 114 -9.25 3.82 13.26
CA ILE A 114 -8.30 4.04 14.34
C ILE A 114 -9.08 4.10 15.66
N VAL A 115 -8.89 3.10 16.51
CA VAL A 115 -9.67 2.94 17.75
C VAL A 115 -9.13 3.70 18.95
N ALA A 116 -7.91 4.25 18.87
CA ALA A 116 -7.27 4.98 19.96
C ALA A 116 -6.23 6.01 19.45
N GLY A 117 -5.85 6.96 20.32
CA GLY A 117 -4.84 7.97 20.03
C GLY A 117 -5.39 9.23 19.39
N PRO A 118 -4.51 10.17 18.98
CA PRO A 118 -4.91 11.49 18.50
C PRO A 118 -5.73 11.48 17.20
N ASN A 119 -5.70 10.37 16.47
CA ASN A 119 -6.45 10.17 15.22
C ASN A 119 -7.65 9.23 15.38
N GLN A 120 -8.13 8.98 16.61
CA GLN A 120 -9.28 8.13 16.87
C GLN A 120 -10.51 8.56 16.04
N GLY A 121 -11.26 7.57 15.52
CA GLY A 121 -12.42 7.79 14.67
C GLY A 121 -12.11 8.11 13.20
N ARG A 122 -10.83 8.33 12.86
CA ARG A 122 -10.35 8.40 11.47
C ARG A 122 -9.99 7.01 10.98
N CYS A 123 -9.74 6.87 9.70
CA CYS A 123 -9.26 5.59 9.18
C CYS A 123 -7.83 5.66 8.67
N THR A 124 -7.16 4.52 8.71
CA THR A 124 -5.83 4.33 8.14
C THR A 124 -5.83 3.19 7.11
N THR A 125 -4.99 3.29 6.11
CA THR A 125 -4.74 2.23 5.13
C THR A 125 -3.43 1.49 5.42
N ALA A 126 -2.86 1.65 6.61
CA ALA A 126 -1.59 1.04 6.98
C ALA A 126 -1.63 -0.48 6.83
N ALA A 127 -0.64 -1.03 6.12
CA ALA A 127 -0.58 -2.45 5.78
C ALA A 127 0.86 -2.95 5.66
N GLY A 128 1.02 -4.27 5.81
CA GLY A 128 2.26 -5.00 5.62
C GLY A 128 3.24 -4.81 6.76
N ARG A 129 4.44 -5.37 6.55
CA ARG A 129 5.50 -5.45 7.56
C ARG A 129 5.90 -4.08 8.12
N TYR A 130 5.85 -3.05 7.28
CA TYR A 130 6.28 -1.69 7.60
C TYR A 130 5.12 -0.72 7.74
N GLN A 131 3.88 -1.22 7.82
CA GLN A 131 2.65 -0.45 7.97
C GLN A 131 2.55 0.72 6.98
N PHE A 132 2.82 0.44 5.70
CA PHE A 132 2.72 1.43 4.64
C PHE A 132 1.28 1.95 4.48
N LEU A 133 1.12 3.26 4.46
CA LEU A 133 -0.08 3.88 3.90
C LEU A 133 -0.10 3.70 2.38
N THR A 134 -1.29 3.62 1.77
CA THR A 134 -1.42 3.47 0.31
C THR A 134 -0.65 4.52 -0.46
N SER A 135 -0.75 5.80 -0.06
CA SER A 135 -0.04 6.91 -0.71
C SER A 135 1.48 6.78 -0.60
N THR A 136 1.96 6.40 0.59
CA THR A 136 3.40 6.20 0.83
C THR A 136 3.91 5.00 0.01
N TRP A 137 3.15 3.89 -0.04
CA TRP A 137 3.52 2.75 -0.88
C TRP A 137 3.66 3.15 -2.34
N GLN A 138 2.64 3.82 -2.91
CA GLN A 138 2.66 4.25 -4.30
C GLN A 138 3.83 5.18 -4.62
N GLU A 139 4.15 6.11 -3.71
CA GLU A 139 5.28 7.03 -3.86
C GLU A 139 6.62 6.27 -3.83
N LYS A 140 6.84 5.43 -2.80
CA LYS A 140 8.13 4.75 -2.61
C LYS A 140 8.33 3.59 -3.59
N ALA A 141 7.27 2.87 -3.94
CA ALA A 141 7.34 1.85 -4.97
C ALA A 141 7.69 2.43 -6.35
N ARG A 142 7.22 3.62 -6.70
CA ARG A 142 7.62 4.30 -7.95
C ARG A 142 9.12 4.52 -8.02
N GLN A 143 9.78 4.75 -6.89
CA GLN A 143 11.22 5.05 -6.84
C GLN A 143 12.08 3.81 -6.65
N TYR A 144 11.62 2.85 -5.84
CA TYR A 144 12.49 1.78 -5.30
C TYR A 144 12.00 0.37 -5.60
N HIS A 145 10.84 0.19 -6.23
CA HIS A 145 10.33 -1.16 -6.53
C HIS A 145 11.19 -1.83 -7.62
N PRO A 146 11.58 -3.11 -7.45
CA PRO A 146 12.49 -3.80 -8.37
C PRO A 146 11.92 -3.97 -9.79
N LYS A 147 10.60 -4.03 -9.91
CA LYS A 147 9.91 -4.08 -11.20
C LYS A 147 9.37 -2.71 -11.51
N SER A 148 9.94 -2.03 -12.51
CA SER A 148 9.33 -0.83 -13.05
C SER A 148 7.90 -1.16 -13.50
N SER A 149 6.94 -0.25 -13.26
CA SER A 149 5.58 -0.41 -13.77
C SER A 149 5.64 -0.71 -15.26
N SER A 150 5.11 -1.85 -15.70
CA SER A 150 5.01 -2.15 -17.12
C SER A 150 4.21 -1.01 -17.80
N TRP A 151 4.55 -0.71 -19.06
CA TRP A 151 3.88 0.31 -19.91
C TRP A 151 2.33 0.26 -19.85
N PHE A 152 1.73 -0.89 -19.50
CA PHE A 152 0.30 -1.07 -19.32
C PHE A 152 -0.23 -0.71 -17.92
N GLY A 153 0.65 -0.52 -16.92
CA GLY A 153 0.29 -0.11 -15.57
C GLY A 153 0.30 1.41 -15.41
N ALA A 154 -0.48 2.15 -16.20
CA ALA A 154 -0.54 3.62 -16.18
C ALA A 154 -0.93 4.23 -14.81
N TRP A 155 -1.22 3.39 -13.80
CA TRP A 155 -1.68 3.78 -12.45
C TRP A 155 -0.98 3.03 -11.31
N GLY A 156 0.28 2.59 -11.51
CA GLY A 156 1.15 2.22 -10.39
C GLY A 156 0.68 1.02 -9.54
N ASP A 157 0.17 -0.04 -10.18
CA ASP A 157 -0.12 -1.31 -9.49
C ASP A 157 1.21 -2.06 -9.23
N TYR A 158 1.98 -1.59 -8.25
CA TYR A 158 3.18 -2.27 -7.78
C TYR A 158 2.80 -3.45 -6.90
N SER A 159 3.45 -4.61 -7.10
CA SER A 159 3.29 -5.76 -6.21
C SER A 159 3.60 -5.35 -4.77
N PHE A 160 2.76 -5.79 -3.85
CA PHE A 160 2.92 -5.62 -2.41
C PHE A 160 3.34 -6.92 -1.73
N ASP A 161 3.90 -7.89 -2.50
CA ASP A 161 4.41 -9.14 -1.94
C ASP A 161 5.55 -8.90 -0.94
N ALA A 162 5.88 -9.93 -0.19
CA ALA A 162 6.82 -9.85 0.92
C ALA A 162 8.20 -9.32 0.47
N GLU A 163 8.73 -9.86 -0.64
CA GLU A 163 10.02 -9.46 -1.19
C GLU A 163 9.98 -8.00 -1.67
N SER A 164 8.92 -7.59 -2.34
CA SER A 164 8.74 -6.21 -2.82
C SER A 164 8.67 -5.21 -1.67
N GLN A 165 7.96 -5.55 -0.57
CA GLN A 165 7.92 -4.70 0.63
C GLN A 165 9.33 -4.49 1.19
N ASP A 166 10.12 -5.55 1.29
CA ASP A 166 11.49 -5.47 1.80
C ASP A 166 12.40 -4.67 0.87
N LEU A 167 12.41 -4.96 -0.43
CA LEU A 167 13.28 -4.29 -1.38
C LEU A 167 13.00 -2.77 -1.46
N VAL A 168 11.73 -2.37 -1.43
CA VAL A 168 11.37 -0.95 -1.40
C VAL A 168 11.93 -0.27 -0.15
N VAL A 169 11.77 -0.87 1.05
CA VAL A 169 12.31 -0.30 2.29
C VAL A 169 13.84 -0.31 2.29
N TYR A 170 14.45 -1.40 1.83
CA TYR A 170 15.90 -1.53 1.78
C TYR A 170 16.54 -0.42 0.92
N HIS A 171 16.04 -0.22 -0.29
CA HIS A 171 16.57 0.82 -1.18
C HIS A 171 16.25 2.22 -0.66
N TRP A 172 15.07 2.43 -0.09
CA TRP A 172 14.71 3.70 0.52
C TRP A 172 15.61 4.05 1.70
N LEU A 173 15.91 3.11 2.60
CA LEU A 173 16.81 3.33 3.74
C LEU A 173 18.27 3.61 3.29
N LYS A 174 18.70 3.08 2.16
CA LYS A 174 20.03 3.34 1.59
C LYS A 174 20.13 4.66 0.84
N ASP A 175 19.04 5.30 0.51
CA ASP A 175 19.05 6.57 -0.20
C ASP A 175 19.35 7.72 0.77
N SER A 176 20.60 8.15 0.83
CA SER A 176 21.03 9.26 1.70
C SER A 176 20.33 10.58 1.38
N SER A 177 19.89 10.78 0.14
CA SER A 177 19.15 11.98 -0.26
C SER A 177 17.76 12.04 0.35
N ALA A 178 17.11 10.88 0.48
CA ALA A 178 15.78 10.77 1.09
C ALA A 178 15.78 11.08 2.59
N TRP A 179 16.89 10.81 3.27
CA TRP A 179 17.00 10.94 4.73
C TRP A 179 17.89 12.08 5.19
N SER A 180 18.63 12.70 4.28
CA SER A 180 19.72 13.65 4.63
C SER A 180 20.70 13.04 5.65
N LEU A 181 20.93 11.73 5.56
CA LEU A 181 21.78 10.92 6.42
C LEU A 181 22.22 9.67 5.67
N ASP A 182 23.49 9.36 5.69
CA ASP A 182 24.00 8.06 5.24
C ASP A 182 23.74 7.03 6.35
N ILE A 183 22.57 6.37 6.27
CA ILE A 183 22.12 5.40 7.27
C ILE A 183 23.09 4.22 7.38
N PRO A 184 23.54 3.57 6.29
CA PRO A 184 24.52 2.49 6.37
C PRO A 184 25.79 2.87 7.15
N THR A 185 26.36 4.03 6.88
CA THR A 185 27.54 4.54 7.58
C THR A 185 27.21 4.87 9.04
N ALA A 186 26.11 5.55 9.31
CA ALA A 186 25.68 5.89 10.67
C ALA A 186 25.52 4.64 11.56
N LEU A 187 24.97 3.55 11.01
CA LEU A 187 24.79 2.29 11.75
C LEU A 187 26.12 1.61 12.06
N ARG A 188 27.07 1.60 11.10
CA ARG A 188 28.42 1.04 11.32
C ARG A 188 29.21 1.84 12.36
N ASP A 189 28.98 3.15 12.44
CA ASP A 189 29.57 4.04 13.44
C ASP A 189 28.90 3.95 14.82
N GLY A 190 27.89 3.07 14.99
CA GLY A 190 27.14 2.91 16.23
C GLY A 190 26.13 4.04 16.53
N ARG A 191 25.79 4.87 15.55
CA ARG A 191 24.86 6.02 15.70
C ARG A 191 23.40 5.59 15.52
N LEU A 192 22.99 4.46 16.08
CA LEU A 192 21.64 3.93 15.97
C LEU A 192 20.56 4.93 16.46
N ASP A 193 20.80 5.63 17.58
CA ASP A 193 19.85 6.60 18.13
C ASP A 193 19.54 7.74 17.14
N GLU A 194 20.59 8.24 16.44
CA GLU A 194 20.41 9.24 15.38
C GLU A 194 19.57 8.73 14.24
N VAL A 195 19.83 7.47 13.82
CA VAL A 195 19.05 6.81 12.75
C VAL A 195 17.60 6.67 13.16
N LEU A 196 17.31 6.08 14.33
CA LEU A 196 15.94 5.89 14.81
C LEU A 196 15.20 7.22 14.96
N ARG A 197 15.87 8.26 15.45
CA ARG A 197 15.33 9.61 15.55
C ARG A 197 14.98 10.18 14.17
N ARG A 198 15.84 9.99 13.18
CA ARG A 198 15.60 10.43 11.80
C ARG A 198 14.39 9.72 11.20
N LEU A 199 14.24 8.43 11.44
CA LEU A 199 13.17 7.59 10.91
C LEU A 199 11.84 7.77 11.62
N SER A 200 11.82 8.27 12.87
CA SER A 200 10.60 8.41 13.68
C SER A 200 9.55 9.36 13.07
N GLY A 201 9.96 10.28 12.20
CA GLY A 201 9.03 11.10 11.43
C GLY A 201 8.18 10.31 10.42
N THR A 202 8.66 9.14 10.01
CA THR A 202 7.95 8.22 9.10
C THR A 202 7.28 7.09 9.88
N TRP A 203 8.02 6.46 10.79
CA TRP A 203 7.55 5.38 11.67
C TRP A 203 7.47 5.90 13.11
N THR A 204 6.32 6.47 13.45
CA THR A 204 6.10 7.14 14.75
C THR A 204 6.23 6.20 15.94
N SER A 205 6.02 4.90 15.72
CA SER A 205 6.22 3.81 16.69
C SER A 205 7.67 3.65 17.16
N LEU A 206 8.65 4.21 16.42
CA LEU A 206 10.05 4.24 16.83
C LEU A 206 10.30 5.19 18.01
N GLY A 207 9.33 6.06 18.34
CA GLY A 207 9.42 7.01 19.45
C GLY A 207 9.91 8.40 19.02
N TYR A 208 10.63 9.06 19.92
CA TYR A 208 11.23 10.39 19.72
C TYR A 208 10.22 11.54 19.55
N GLY A 209 9.02 11.43 20.10
CA GLY A 209 8.19 12.60 20.38
C GLY A 209 6.80 12.64 19.80
N ILE A 210 6.38 11.69 18.96
CA ILE A 210 5.02 11.69 18.41
C ILE A 210 4.16 10.64 19.13
N GLU A 211 4.68 9.42 19.32
CA GLU A 211 4.01 8.34 20.03
C GLU A 211 4.97 7.67 21.02
N SER A 212 4.50 7.42 22.23
CA SER A 212 5.23 6.54 23.16
C SER A 212 4.75 5.11 22.95
N ASN A 213 5.61 4.26 22.40
CA ASN A 213 5.37 2.85 22.24
C ASN A 213 6.14 2.08 23.34
N SER A 214 5.53 1.04 23.91
CA SER A 214 6.19 0.15 24.88
C SER A 214 7.44 -0.54 24.32
N MET A 215 7.59 -0.61 22.99
CA MET A 215 8.75 -1.17 22.32
C MET A 215 9.92 -0.19 22.21
N THR A 216 9.69 1.13 22.20
CA THR A 216 10.72 2.16 21.96
C THR A 216 11.96 1.96 22.82
N ALA A 217 11.79 1.77 24.12
CA ALA A 217 12.90 1.55 25.05
C ALA A 217 13.67 0.24 24.82
N ARG A 218 13.11 -0.69 24.06
CA ARG A 218 13.70 -2.00 23.74
C ARG A 218 14.39 -2.04 22.37
N LEU A 219 14.10 -1.08 21.49
CA LEU A 219 14.58 -1.08 20.10
C LEU A 219 16.11 -1.20 19.98
N PRO A 220 16.94 -0.52 20.81
CA PRO A 220 18.39 -0.71 20.72
C PRO A 220 18.83 -2.16 20.98
N ARG A 221 18.29 -2.80 22.01
CA ARG A 221 18.61 -4.20 22.32
C ARG A 221 18.11 -5.17 21.24
N ILE A 222 16.94 -4.88 20.66
CA ILE A 222 16.39 -5.66 19.55
C ILE A 222 17.31 -5.53 18.34
N TYR A 223 17.73 -4.32 18.01
CA TYR A 223 18.67 -4.07 16.92
C TYR A 223 19.99 -4.83 17.11
N ASP A 224 20.60 -4.75 18.27
CA ASP A 224 21.88 -5.43 18.57
C ASP A 224 21.75 -6.94 18.39
N SER A 225 20.66 -7.53 18.89
CA SER A 225 20.40 -8.97 18.72
C SER A 225 20.21 -9.36 17.25
N LEU A 226 19.44 -8.56 16.51
CA LEU A 226 19.18 -8.78 15.08
C LEU A 226 20.43 -8.56 14.22
N LEU A 227 21.24 -7.55 14.55
CA LEU A 227 22.49 -7.29 13.86
C LEU A 227 23.46 -8.46 14.00
N LYS A 228 23.58 -9.01 15.20
CA LYS A 228 24.41 -10.21 15.41
C LYS A 228 23.93 -11.36 14.52
N GLU A 229 22.64 -11.64 14.48
CA GLU A 229 22.05 -12.68 13.63
C GLU A 229 22.33 -12.44 12.13
N GLU A 230 22.11 -11.21 11.65
CA GLU A 230 22.31 -10.87 10.23
C GLU A 230 23.81 -10.92 9.84
N LEU A 231 24.72 -10.58 10.76
CA LEU A 231 26.18 -10.72 10.57
C LEU A 231 26.60 -12.19 10.52
N ASP A 232 26.07 -13.03 11.40
CA ASP A 232 26.35 -14.47 11.43
C ASP A 232 25.87 -15.15 10.14
N LEU A 233 24.66 -14.80 9.65
CA LEU A 233 24.11 -15.27 8.39
C LEU A 233 24.95 -14.80 7.19
N SER A 234 25.41 -13.55 7.21
CA SER A 234 26.26 -12.99 6.16
C SER A 234 27.61 -13.70 6.08
N SER A 235 28.25 -13.97 7.23
CA SER A 235 29.56 -14.62 7.30
C SER A 235 29.53 -16.08 6.89
N SER A 236 28.41 -16.77 7.15
CA SER A 236 28.21 -18.19 6.77
C SER A 236 27.79 -18.39 5.31
N GLY A 237 27.57 -17.32 4.56
CA GLY A 237 27.01 -17.38 3.20
C GLY A 237 25.57 -17.88 3.14
N GLN A 238 24.87 -17.86 4.28
CA GLN A 238 23.48 -18.33 4.43
C GLN A 238 22.46 -17.18 4.40
N LEU A 239 22.85 -15.98 4.00
CA LEU A 239 21.86 -14.95 3.68
C LEU A 239 20.97 -15.49 2.56
N PRO A 240 19.67 -15.65 2.80
CA PRO A 240 18.76 -16.14 1.78
C PRO A 240 18.80 -15.28 0.53
#